data_334c3fe5b4e5bb17411a3e0adcc9c6dd
#
_entry.id   334c3fe5b4e5bb17411a3e0adcc9c6dd
#
_cell.length_a   1.000
_cell.length_b   1.000
_cell.length_c   1.000
_cell.angle_alpha   90.00
_cell.angle_beta   90.00
_cell.angle_gamma   90.00
#
_symmetry.space_group_name_H-M   'P 1'
#
loop_
_entity.id
_entity.type
_entity.pdbx_description
1 polymer ?
#
loop_
_entity_poly.entity_id
_entity_poly.type
_entity_poly.pdbx_seq_one_letter_code
_entity_poly.pdbx_strand_id
1 'polypeptide(L)'
;MSLMDDIKALAGEIKAPFTGLRITQAASHEARVTIQYPEVHRPMPRRSRWRHVLNRYENGLEKCIGCSLCAGACPANAILVVAAENTEENRVSPGERFAAQYEINMLRCIFCGYCEEACPTQAVQLKDLCELAEYNRKDTIYTKEMMLVADPTL
;
A
#
# COMPACT_ATOMS: atom_id res chain seq x y z
N MET A 1 63.38 17.42 -6.20
CA MET A 1 62.43 16.53 -6.88
C MET A 1 63.09 16.16 -8.20
N SER A 2 63.13 14.87 -8.56
CA SER A 2 63.76 14.40 -9.80
C SER A 2 62.77 14.59 -10.96
N LEU A 3 63.26 14.99 -12.13
CA LEU A 3 62.46 15.09 -13.37
C LEU A 3 61.63 13.83 -13.64
N MET A 4 62.11 12.68 -13.20
CA MET A 4 61.40 11.39 -13.31
C MET A 4 60.20 11.28 -12.41
N ASP A 5 60.20 11.97 -11.25
CA ASP A 5 59.06 11.97 -10.32
C ASP A 5 57.95 12.88 -10.82
N ASP A 6 58.34 14.01 -11.46
CA ASP A 6 57.37 14.94 -12.07
C ASP A 6 56.71 14.29 -13.31
N ILE A 7 57.45 13.55 -14.13
CA ILE A 7 56.88 12.80 -15.27
C ILE A 7 55.92 11.71 -14.81
N LYS A 8 56.23 10.97 -13.74
CA LYS A 8 55.33 9.94 -13.17
C LYS A 8 54.07 10.55 -12.62
N ALA A 9 54.16 11.69 -11.91
CA ALA A 9 53.02 12.42 -11.41
C ALA A 9 52.10 12.88 -12.55
N LEU A 10 52.63 13.49 -13.58
CA LEU A 10 51.90 13.92 -14.78
C LEU A 10 51.21 12.75 -15.51
N ALA A 11 51.91 11.63 -15.63
CA ALA A 11 51.35 10.42 -16.22
C ALA A 11 50.19 9.86 -15.37
N GLY A 12 50.24 9.97 -14.03
CA GLY A 12 49.18 9.62 -13.13
C GLY A 12 47.93 10.50 -13.29
N GLU A 13 48.14 11.81 -13.38
CA GLU A 13 47.09 12.80 -13.60
C GLU A 13 46.35 12.60 -14.93
N ILE A 14 47.08 12.28 -16.00
CA ILE A 14 46.49 11.96 -17.31
C ILE A 14 45.73 10.63 -17.27
N LYS A 15 46.26 9.63 -16.57
CA LYS A 15 45.64 8.30 -16.50
C LYS A 15 44.33 8.27 -15.70
N ALA A 16 44.19 9.11 -14.68
CA ALA A 16 43.04 9.14 -13.80
C ALA A 16 41.70 9.39 -14.54
N PRO A 17 41.55 10.42 -15.40
CA PRO A 17 40.30 10.67 -16.12
C PRO A 17 39.97 9.54 -17.11
N PHE A 18 40.96 8.93 -17.76
CA PHE A 18 40.73 7.79 -18.65
C PHE A 18 40.22 6.56 -17.86
N THR A 19 40.71 6.35 -16.65
CA THR A 19 40.25 5.27 -15.79
C THR A 19 38.80 5.54 -15.38
N GLY A 20 38.45 6.75 -14.98
CA GLY A 20 37.08 7.16 -14.65
C GLY A 20 36.11 6.97 -15.84
N LEU A 21 36.54 7.44 -17.04
CA LEU A 21 35.73 7.27 -18.25
C LEU A 21 35.48 5.81 -18.59
N ARG A 22 36.47 4.94 -18.43
CA ARG A 22 36.33 3.50 -18.67
C ARG A 22 35.37 2.85 -17.71
N ILE A 23 35.35 3.25 -16.44
CA ILE A 23 34.42 2.74 -15.43
C ILE A 23 32.99 3.15 -15.78
N THR A 24 32.76 4.43 -16.08
CA THR A 24 31.43 4.92 -16.45
C THR A 24 30.91 4.30 -17.75
N GLN A 25 31.80 4.10 -18.73
CA GLN A 25 31.46 3.41 -19.96
C GLN A 25 31.09 1.94 -19.72
N ALA A 26 31.81 1.22 -18.87
CA ALA A 26 31.48 -0.14 -18.50
C ALA A 26 30.08 -0.22 -17.82
N ALA A 27 29.84 0.68 -16.89
CA ALA A 27 28.54 0.77 -16.22
C ALA A 27 27.37 1.11 -17.19
N SER A 28 27.63 1.88 -18.26
CA SER A 28 26.60 2.21 -19.26
C SER A 28 26.17 1.01 -20.11
N HIS A 29 26.97 -0.05 -20.18
CA HIS A 29 26.65 -1.30 -20.87
C HIS A 29 25.99 -2.36 -19.97
N GLU A 30 25.87 -2.10 -18.67
CA GLU A 30 25.14 -3.00 -17.78
C GLU A 30 23.66 -3.07 -18.13
N ALA A 31 23.04 -4.23 -17.89
CA ALA A 31 21.62 -4.43 -18.12
C ALA A 31 20.79 -3.45 -17.27
N ARG A 32 19.79 -2.83 -17.88
CA ARG A 32 18.89 -1.90 -17.19
C ARG A 32 18.05 -2.67 -16.17
N VAL A 33 18.08 -2.20 -14.92
CA VAL A 33 17.26 -2.75 -13.82
C VAL A 33 15.94 -2.02 -13.62
N THR A 34 15.71 -0.97 -14.41
CA THR A 34 14.47 -0.17 -14.34
C THR A 34 13.29 -0.95 -14.87
N ILE A 35 12.18 -0.90 -14.13
CA ILE A 35 10.90 -1.47 -14.55
C ILE A 35 10.12 -0.36 -15.25
N GLN A 36 9.60 -0.66 -16.45
CA GLN A 36 8.81 0.31 -17.23
C GLN A 36 7.38 0.33 -16.73
N TYR A 37 7.09 1.22 -15.81
CA TYR A 37 5.72 1.50 -15.39
C TYR A 37 5.05 2.44 -16.41
N PRO A 38 3.76 2.24 -16.81
CA PRO A 38 2.79 1.29 -16.24
C PRO A 38 2.74 -0.09 -16.93
N GLU A 39 3.55 -0.34 -17.96
CA GLU A 39 3.50 -1.59 -18.76
C GLU A 39 3.85 -2.82 -17.90
N VAL A 40 4.79 -2.65 -16.97
CA VAL A 40 5.21 -3.69 -16.04
C VAL A 40 5.13 -3.17 -14.61
N HIS A 41 4.33 -3.83 -13.79
CA HIS A 41 4.23 -3.54 -12.35
C HIS A 41 5.27 -4.32 -11.56
N ARG A 42 5.82 -3.67 -10.52
CA ARG A 42 6.70 -4.36 -9.58
C ARG A 42 5.89 -5.40 -8.80
N PRO A 43 6.39 -6.65 -8.67
CA PRO A 43 5.73 -7.64 -7.81
C PRO A 43 5.75 -7.14 -6.36
N MET A 44 4.57 -7.14 -5.71
CA MET A 44 4.44 -6.68 -4.34
C MET A 44 4.97 -7.72 -3.35
N PRO A 45 5.70 -7.30 -2.30
CA PRO A 45 6.12 -8.19 -1.22
C PRO A 45 4.90 -8.77 -0.50
N ARG A 46 4.99 -10.02 -0.04
CA ARG A 46 3.89 -10.73 0.65
C ARG A 46 3.35 -10.01 1.90
N ARG A 47 4.13 -9.10 2.50
CA ARG A 47 3.74 -8.33 3.70
C ARG A 47 3.45 -6.87 3.38
N SER A 48 3.17 -6.54 2.12
CA SER A 48 2.77 -5.18 1.76
C SER A 48 1.39 -4.86 2.35
N ARG A 49 1.26 -3.61 2.84
CA ARG A 49 0.06 -3.09 3.46
C ARG A 49 -0.39 -1.87 2.66
N TRP A 50 -1.40 -2.06 1.79
CA TRP A 50 -1.91 -1.00 0.94
C TRP A 50 -3.41 -0.81 1.12
N ARG A 51 -4.19 -0.83 0.04
CA ARG A 51 -5.61 -0.54 0.06
C ARG A 51 -6.39 -1.46 1.00
N HIS A 52 -7.26 -0.87 1.81
CA HIS A 52 -8.20 -1.58 2.66
C HIS A 52 -9.32 -2.18 1.82
N VAL A 53 -9.71 -3.39 2.18
CA VAL A 53 -10.89 -4.08 1.64
C VAL A 53 -11.74 -4.58 2.78
N LEU A 54 -13.06 -4.62 2.58
CA LEU A 54 -14.03 -5.23 3.47
C LEU A 54 -14.48 -6.56 2.88
N ASN A 55 -14.21 -7.63 3.60
CA ASN A 55 -14.52 -8.99 3.15
C ASN A 55 -15.96 -9.37 3.43
N ARG A 56 -16.48 -10.29 2.60
CA ARG A 56 -17.73 -11.00 2.79
C ARG A 56 -17.49 -12.46 3.15
N TYR A 57 -18.49 -13.12 3.66
CA TYR A 57 -18.55 -14.56 3.75
C TYR A 57 -18.99 -15.15 2.39
N GLU A 58 -18.77 -16.44 2.21
CA GLU A 58 -19.21 -17.18 0.99
C GLU A 58 -20.72 -17.10 0.75
N ASN A 59 -21.50 -16.91 1.81
CA ASN A 59 -22.95 -16.71 1.73
C ASN A 59 -23.37 -15.28 1.34
N GLY A 60 -22.42 -14.39 1.03
CA GLY A 60 -22.63 -13.01 0.63
C GLY A 60 -22.81 -12.02 1.78
N LEU A 61 -22.93 -12.47 3.03
CA LEU A 61 -23.04 -11.60 4.18
C LEU A 61 -21.72 -10.87 4.46
N GLU A 62 -21.82 -9.63 4.95
CA GLU A 62 -20.64 -8.85 5.34
C GLU A 62 -20.01 -9.42 6.62
N LYS A 63 -18.67 -9.53 6.63
CA LYS A 63 -17.96 -9.93 7.85
C LYS A 63 -17.95 -8.84 8.92
N CYS A 64 -18.18 -7.59 8.52
CA CYS A 64 -18.16 -6.46 9.44
C CYS A 64 -19.44 -6.43 10.30
N ILE A 65 -19.27 -6.49 11.62
CA ILE A 65 -20.36 -6.43 12.62
C ILE A 65 -20.48 -5.04 13.27
N GLY A 66 -19.82 -4.03 12.75
CA GLY A 66 -19.91 -2.66 13.27
C GLY A 66 -19.40 -2.47 14.70
N CYS A 67 -18.43 -3.26 15.17
CA CYS A 67 -17.93 -3.22 16.55
C CYS A 67 -17.03 -2.02 16.88
N SER A 68 -16.61 -1.25 15.87
CA SER A 68 -15.76 -0.05 15.98
C SER A 68 -14.36 -0.27 16.59
N LEU A 69 -13.91 -1.51 16.82
CA LEU A 69 -12.57 -1.80 17.35
C LEU A 69 -11.46 -1.30 16.42
N CYS A 70 -11.66 -1.40 15.10
CA CYS A 70 -10.71 -0.87 14.11
C CYS A 70 -10.56 0.65 14.19
N ALA A 71 -11.64 1.37 14.48
CA ALA A 71 -11.60 2.82 14.69
C ALA A 71 -10.87 3.17 15.99
N GLY A 72 -11.11 2.43 17.08
CA GLY A 72 -10.42 2.60 18.37
C GLY A 72 -8.92 2.27 18.30
N ALA A 73 -8.53 1.29 17.48
CA ALA A 73 -7.12 0.92 17.28
C ALA A 73 -6.36 1.83 16.30
N CYS A 74 -7.06 2.72 15.58
CA CYS A 74 -6.44 3.56 14.57
C CYS A 74 -5.67 4.74 15.18
N PRO A 75 -4.33 4.79 15.10
CA PRO A 75 -3.54 5.88 15.69
C PRO A 75 -3.75 7.22 14.99
N ALA A 76 -4.20 7.20 13.72
CA ALA A 76 -4.40 8.38 12.89
C ALA A 76 -5.86 8.88 12.91
N ASN A 77 -6.77 8.23 13.66
CA ASN A 77 -8.21 8.51 13.66
C ASN A 77 -8.79 8.65 12.25
N ALA A 78 -8.38 7.73 11.36
CA ALA A 78 -8.74 7.75 9.95
C ALA A 78 -10.06 7.02 9.65
N ILE A 79 -10.61 6.25 10.59
CA ILE A 79 -11.72 5.33 10.38
C ILE A 79 -12.97 5.84 11.11
N LEU A 80 -14.08 5.91 10.39
CA LEU A 80 -15.40 6.19 10.92
C LEU A 80 -16.26 4.92 10.76
N VAL A 81 -16.90 4.48 11.84
CA VAL A 81 -17.84 3.36 11.82
C VAL A 81 -19.11 3.77 12.54
N VAL A 82 -20.23 3.68 11.85
CA VAL A 82 -21.57 3.84 12.42
C VAL A 82 -22.27 2.50 12.33
N ALA A 83 -22.62 1.94 13.49
CA ALA A 83 -23.32 0.66 13.56
C ALA A 83 -24.83 0.85 13.46
N ALA A 84 -25.51 -0.14 12.87
CA ALA A 84 -26.96 -0.30 12.93
C ALA A 84 -27.31 -1.74 13.30
N GLU A 85 -28.53 -1.96 13.72
CA GLU A 85 -29.07 -3.27 14.10
C GLU A 85 -29.51 -4.03 12.85
N ASN A 86 -29.20 -5.33 12.78
CA ASN A 86 -29.76 -6.22 11.78
C ASN A 86 -31.25 -6.50 12.12
N THR A 87 -32.08 -6.46 11.09
CA THR A 87 -33.47 -6.93 11.19
C THR A 87 -33.57 -8.30 10.51
N GLU A 88 -34.56 -9.08 10.89
CA GLU A 88 -34.79 -10.40 10.25
C GLU A 88 -35.10 -10.28 8.75
N GLU A 89 -35.75 -9.18 8.36
CA GLU A 89 -36.11 -8.90 6.97
C GLU A 89 -34.94 -8.44 6.12
N ASN A 90 -33.93 -7.80 6.75
CA ASN A 90 -32.74 -7.29 6.04
C ASN A 90 -31.46 -7.62 6.82
N ARG A 91 -31.00 -8.85 6.66
CA ARG A 91 -29.80 -9.34 7.34
C ARG A 91 -28.57 -9.08 6.51
N VAL A 92 -27.75 -8.13 6.95
CA VAL A 92 -26.53 -7.71 6.26
C VAL A 92 -25.29 -8.46 6.77
N SER A 93 -25.24 -8.75 8.08
CA SER A 93 -24.13 -9.48 8.72
C SER A 93 -24.66 -10.66 9.56
N PRO A 94 -23.83 -11.63 9.92
CA PRO A 94 -24.26 -12.76 10.77
C PRO A 94 -24.53 -12.37 12.23
N GLY A 95 -24.04 -11.18 12.66
CA GLY A 95 -24.25 -10.68 14.03
C GLY A 95 -25.57 -9.96 14.21
N GLU A 96 -25.81 -9.42 15.41
CA GLU A 96 -26.96 -8.57 15.73
C GLU A 96 -26.84 -7.18 15.11
N ARG A 97 -25.61 -6.74 14.79
CA ARG A 97 -25.31 -5.42 14.25
C ARG A 97 -24.44 -5.53 13.00
N PHE A 98 -24.49 -4.49 12.18
CA PHE A 98 -23.64 -4.32 11.01
C PHE A 98 -23.12 -2.87 10.91
N ALA A 99 -22.13 -2.60 10.10
CA ALA A 99 -21.70 -1.23 9.82
C ALA A 99 -22.64 -0.61 8.78
N ALA A 100 -23.51 0.31 9.20
CA ALA A 100 -24.36 1.08 8.30
C ALA A 100 -23.52 2.06 7.49
N GLN A 101 -22.53 2.70 8.14
CA GLN A 101 -21.54 3.55 7.49
C GLN A 101 -20.15 3.09 7.92
N TYR A 102 -19.27 2.94 6.94
CA TYR A 102 -17.87 2.63 7.17
C TYR A 102 -17.06 3.47 6.21
N GLU A 103 -16.20 4.33 6.76
CA GLU A 103 -15.37 5.23 5.95
C GLU A 103 -13.93 5.22 6.44
N ILE A 104 -13.01 5.28 5.49
CA ILE A 104 -11.58 5.48 5.78
C ILE A 104 -11.10 6.71 5.02
N ASN A 105 -10.54 7.67 5.74
CA ASN A 105 -9.85 8.80 5.15
C ASN A 105 -8.42 8.39 4.78
N MET A 106 -8.18 8.10 3.49
CA MET A 106 -6.89 7.63 2.99
C MET A 106 -5.77 8.68 3.11
N LEU A 107 -6.11 9.98 3.18
CA LEU A 107 -5.11 11.03 3.43
C LEU A 107 -4.62 11.06 4.88
N ARG A 108 -5.39 10.53 5.82
CA ARG A 108 -4.97 10.40 7.23
C ARG A 108 -4.37 9.04 7.52
N CYS A 109 -4.74 8.02 6.75
CA CYS A 109 -4.29 6.65 6.96
C CYS A 109 -2.77 6.55 6.76
N ILE A 110 -2.09 5.88 7.71
CA ILE A 110 -0.66 5.59 7.65
C ILE A 110 -0.35 4.14 7.26
N PHE A 111 -1.37 3.39 6.86
CA PHE A 111 -1.26 1.98 6.43
C PHE A 111 -0.55 1.06 7.43
N CYS A 112 -0.69 1.32 8.73
CA CYS A 112 -0.03 0.56 9.80
C CYS A 112 -0.57 -0.87 9.99
N GLY A 113 -1.82 -1.15 9.59
CA GLY A 113 -2.46 -2.46 9.69
C GLY A 113 -3.11 -2.78 11.03
N TYR A 114 -3.07 -1.89 12.03
CA TYR A 114 -3.68 -2.13 13.34
C TYR A 114 -5.20 -2.37 13.27
N CYS A 115 -5.88 -1.79 12.30
CA CYS A 115 -7.30 -2.05 12.06
C CYS A 115 -7.57 -3.50 11.65
N GLU A 116 -6.67 -4.12 10.87
CA GLU A 116 -6.73 -5.53 10.49
C GLU A 116 -6.47 -6.43 11.70
N GLU A 117 -5.44 -6.12 12.49
CA GLU A 117 -5.08 -6.89 13.69
C GLU A 117 -6.15 -6.81 14.79
N ALA A 118 -6.81 -5.65 14.93
CA ALA A 118 -7.87 -5.44 15.91
C ALA A 118 -9.23 -6.02 15.51
N CYS A 119 -9.40 -6.46 14.26
CA CYS A 119 -10.68 -6.92 13.74
C CYS A 119 -10.97 -8.38 14.14
N PRO A 120 -11.96 -8.68 15.02
CA PRO A 120 -12.21 -10.03 15.48
C PRO A 120 -12.78 -10.95 14.39
N THR A 121 -13.44 -10.37 13.38
CA THR A 121 -14.05 -11.12 12.26
C THR A 121 -13.20 -11.14 11.01
N GLN A 122 -12.00 -10.52 11.05
CA GLN A 122 -11.15 -10.33 9.86
C GLN A 122 -11.91 -9.70 8.68
N ALA A 123 -12.81 -8.78 9.00
CA ALA A 123 -13.63 -8.09 8.00
C ALA A 123 -12.78 -7.11 7.19
N VAL A 124 -11.95 -6.29 7.85
CA VAL A 124 -11.03 -5.36 7.18
C VAL A 124 -9.68 -6.02 7.00
N GLN A 125 -9.14 -5.95 5.80
CA GLN A 125 -7.81 -6.45 5.44
C GLN A 125 -7.10 -5.44 4.54
N LEU A 126 -5.78 -5.43 4.57
CA LEU A 126 -4.97 -4.65 3.67
C LEU A 126 -4.48 -5.54 2.53
N LYS A 127 -4.75 -5.13 1.30
CA LYS A 127 -4.34 -5.83 0.07
C LYS A 127 -3.21 -5.05 -0.63
N ASP A 128 -2.61 -5.68 -1.63
CA ASP A 128 -1.46 -5.19 -2.38
C ASP A 128 -1.78 -4.18 -3.50
N LEU A 129 -2.99 -3.64 -3.51
CA LEU A 129 -3.37 -2.55 -4.41
C LEU A 129 -2.75 -1.24 -3.93
N CYS A 130 -1.66 -0.82 -4.57
CA CYS A 130 -0.87 0.38 -4.20
C CYS A 130 -1.24 1.63 -4.98
N GLU A 131 -2.03 1.52 -6.04
CA GLU A 131 -2.41 2.64 -6.89
C GLU A 131 -3.63 3.36 -6.30
N LEU A 132 -3.37 4.36 -5.47
CA LEU A 132 -4.37 5.10 -4.68
C LEU A 132 -4.39 6.58 -5.04
N ALA A 133 -3.84 6.95 -6.21
CA ALA A 133 -3.82 8.34 -6.65
C ALA A 133 -5.20 8.78 -7.12
N GLU A 134 -5.70 9.89 -6.55
CA GLU A 134 -6.99 10.47 -6.87
C GLU A 134 -6.84 11.95 -7.25
N TYR A 135 -7.73 12.45 -8.10
CA TYR A 135 -7.72 13.85 -8.53
C TYR A 135 -8.30 14.80 -7.48
N ASN A 136 -9.31 14.34 -6.73
CA ASN A 136 -10.02 15.17 -5.77
C ASN A 136 -9.83 14.64 -4.34
N ARG A 137 -9.74 15.57 -3.39
CA ARG A 137 -9.64 15.21 -1.97
C ARG A 137 -10.85 14.41 -1.44
N LYS A 138 -12.03 14.60 -2.03
CA LYS A 138 -13.24 13.88 -1.61
C LYS A 138 -13.18 12.40 -1.98
N ASP A 139 -12.55 12.08 -3.10
CA ASP A 139 -12.44 10.72 -3.63
C ASP A 139 -11.47 9.87 -2.78
N THR A 140 -10.65 10.50 -1.93
CA THR A 140 -9.78 9.83 -0.96
C THR A 140 -10.49 9.41 0.33
N ILE A 141 -11.77 9.69 0.49
CA ILE A 141 -12.61 9.12 1.55
C ILE A 141 -13.25 7.86 0.99
N TYR A 142 -12.69 6.72 1.35
CA TYR A 142 -13.18 5.44 0.88
C TYR A 142 -14.39 5.01 1.70
N THR A 143 -15.53 4.90 1.02
CA THR A 143 -16.78 4.43 1.60
C THR A 143 -16.83 2.91 1.70
N LYS A 144 -17.80 2.40 2.44
CA LYS A 144 -18.03 0.97 2.59
C LYS A 144 -18.18 0.27 1.24
N GLU A 145 -18.96 0.84 0.32
CA GLU A 145 -19.23 0.28 -1.00
C GLU A 145 -17.97 0.17 -1.87
N MET A 146 -17.08 1.15 -1.76
CA MET A 146 -15.80 1.15 -2.50
C MET A 146 -14.81 0.09 -1.98
N MET A 147 -14.95 -0.31 -0.71
CA MET A 147 -14.05 -1.26 -0.06
C MET A 147 -14.60 -2.68 -0.03
N LEU A 148 -15.92 -2.86 -0.19
CA LEU A 148 -16.57 -4.15 -0.16
C LEU A 148 -16.15 -4.99 -1.35
N VAL A 149 -15.56 -6.17 -1.09
CA VAL A 149 -15.18 -7.12 -2.14
C VAL A 149 -16.46 -7.77 -2.68
N ALA A 150 -16.61 -7.73 -4.00
CA ALA A 150 -17.76 -8.33 -4.68
C ALA A 150 -17.74 -9.86 -4.60
N ASP A 151 -16.53 -10.45 -4.57
CA ASP A 151 -16.30 -11.89 -4.53
C ASP A 151 -15.41 -12.25 -3.33
N PRO A 152 -15.81 -13.17 -2.44
CA PRO A 152 -15.03 -13.61 -1.30
C PRO A 152 -13.75 -14.39 -1.67
N THR A 153 -13.56 -14.75 -2.95
CA THR A 153 -12.40 -15.49 -3.45
C THR A 153 -11.29 -14.59 -3.98
N LEU A 154 -11.51 -13.29 -4.07
CA LEU A 154 -10.52 -12.26 -4.40
C LEU A 154 -9.93 -11.67 -3.11
#